data_af5c70c8e8ef353eb4d7d324835a2799
#
_entry.id   af5c70c8e8ef353eb4d7d324835a2799
#
_cell.length_a   1.000
_cell.length_b   1.000
_cell.length_c   1.000
_cell.angle_alpha   90.00
_cell.angle_beta   90.00
_cell.angle_gamma   90.00
#
_symmetry.space_group_name_H-M   'P 1'
#
loop_
_entity.id
_entity.type
_entity.pdbx_description
1 polymer ?
#
loop_
_entity_poly.entity_id
_entity_poly.type
_entity_poly.pdbx_seq_one_letter_code
_entity_poly.pdbx_strand_id
1 'polypeptide(L)'
;MFYCPNPDCDAELTICNLGEHAYFSAKPSKPHITYCEHASNINNYHRYDEASFNFEKMLTALLTPTFDNPPPKESQPNITSKSNQTSSSGSIKTLRLLYILCKNKQINDEYNGNIIGRMLLDNRSQPIFFKKGVFGNVVIECISWKYDEANHEIWLRLKNQSYTFILKFEQTNLYQNIKQLIQKHAPATYGFKDVQLVIAGTWSKYQNKFNHFETTITSSKQIIAI
;
A
#
# COMPACT_ATOMS: atom_id res chain seq x y z
N MET A 1 24.70 -21.01 3.95
CA MET A 1 23.71 -20.01 4.31
C MET A 1 23.48 -19.18 3.06
N PHE A 2 22.24 -18.93 2.67
CA PHE A 2 21.91 -18.16 1.48
C PHE A 2 21.34 -16.81 1.91
N TYR A 3 21.56 -15.78 1.10
CA TYR A 3 21.06 -14.44 1.33
C TYR A 3 20.23 -13.99 0.15
N CYS A 4 19.36 -12.99 0.36
CA CYS A 4 18.60 -12.37 -0.71
C CYS A 4 19.54 -11.77 -1.76
N PRO A 5 19.28 -11.95 -3.08
CA PRO A 5 20.10 -11.35 -4.13
C PRO A 5 19.99 -9.80 -4.20
N ASN A 6 18.96 -9.21 -3.62
CA ASN A 6 18.84 -7.76 -3.54
C ASN A 6 19.85 -7.20 -2.54
N PRO A 7 20.81 -6.34 -2.96
CA PRO A 7 21.88 -5.81 -2.12
C PRO A 7 21.36 -4.96 -0.92
N ASP A 8 20.16 -4.42 -1.02
CA ASP A 8 19.51 -3.64 0.05
C ASP A 8 18.70 -4.50 1.02
N CYS A 9 18.73 -5.85 0.85
CA CYS A 9 17.93 -6.79 1.62
C CYS A 9 18.81 -7.84 2.28
N ASP A 10 18.90 -7.84 3.59
CA ASP A 10 19.70 -8.77 4.40
C ASP A 10 18.96 -10.06 4.80
N ALA A 11 17.84 -10.39 4.12
CA ALA A 11 17.09 -11.60 4.40
C ALA A 11 17.94 -12.87 4.27
N GLU A 12 17.92 -13.68 5.32
CA GLU A 12 18.52 -15.02 5.29
C GLU A 12 17.54 -16.03 4.71
N LEU A 13 18.02 -16.80 3.71
CA LEU A 13 17.21 -17.78 3.00
C LEU A 13 17.55 -19.21 3.39
N THR A 14 16.53 -20.05 3.47
CA THR A 14 16.63 -21.50 3.58
C THR A 14 16.02 -22.15 2.34
N ILE A 15 16.62 -23.26 1.89
CA ILE A 15 16.02 -24.08 0.85
C ILE A 15 14.91 -24.92 1.50
N CYS A 16 13.73 -24.85 0.93
CA CYS A 16 12.57 -25.66 1.29
C CYS A 16 12.27 -26.65 0.16
N ASN A 17 11.74 -27.83 0.51
CA ASN A 17 11.30 -28.87 -0.42
C ASN A 17 12.41 -29.29 -1.41
N LEU A 18 13.43 -30.00 -0.92
CA LEU A 18 14.64 -30.42 -1.68
C LEU A 18 14.37 -31.38 -2.87
N GLY A 19 13.12 -31.64 -3.25
CA GLY A 19 12.75 -32.43 -4.42
C GLY A 19 12.58 -31.58 -5.69
N GLU A 20 11.74 -32.05 -6.62
CA GLU A 20 11.50 -31.42 -7.93
C GLU A 20 11.01 -29.96 -7.89
N HIS A 21 10.52 -29.49 -6.74
CA HIS A 21 9.98 -28.14 -6.53
C HIS A 21 10.68 -27.39 -5.40
N ALA A 22 12.01 -27.51 -5.33
CA ALA A 22 12.80 -26.77 -4.35
C ALA A 22 12.61 -25.25 -4.51
N TYR A 23 12.46 -24.53 -3.40
CA TYR A 23 12.35 -23.07 -3.38
C TYR A 23 13.08 -22.48 -2.18
N PHE A 24 13.38 -21.18 -2.26
CA PHE A 24 13.94 -20.43 -1.15
C PHE A 24 12.84 -19.77 -0.33
N SER A 25 12.96 -19.84 1.00
CA SER A 25 12.10 -19.13 1.94
C SER A 25 12.95 -18.30 2.89
N ALA A 26 12.52 -17.06 3.16
CA ALA A 26 13.19 -16.24 4.16
C ALA A 26 12.91 -16.76 5.57
N LYS A 27 13.92 -16.71 6.44
CA LYS A 27 13.76 -17.05 7.86
C LYS A 27 12.85 -16.02 8.54
N PRO A 28 11.93 -16.45 9.43
CA PRO A 28 11.10 -15.52 10.19
C PRO A 28 11.88 -14.49 11.02
N SER A 29 13.09 -14.86 11.48
CA SER A 29 13.99 -13.97 12.24
C SER A 29 14.69 -12.90 11.42
N LYS A 30 14.80 -13.12 10.09
CA LYS A 30 15.40 -12.19 9.12
C LYS A 30 14.59 -12.22 7.82
N PRO A 31 13.38 -11.65 7.83
CA PRO A 31 12.51 -11.62 6.66
C PRO A 31 13.04 -10.65 5.61
N HIS A 32 12.53 -10.76 4.38
CA HIS A 32 12.77 -9.74 3.38
C HIS A 32 12.24 -8.38 3.84
N ILE A 33 12.91 -7.31 3.40
CA ILE A 33 12.37 -5.95 3.53
C ILE A 33 11.03 -5.83 2.79
N THR A 34 10.20 -4.88 3.20
CA THR A 34 8.78 -4.76 2.80
C THR A 34 8.54 -4.69 1.29
N TYR A 35 9.51 -4.22 0.50
CA TYR A 35 9.43 -4.04 -0.97
C TYR A 35 10.49 -4.84 -1.72
N CYS A 36 11.06 -5.87 -1.12
CA CYS A 36 12.05 -6.70 -1.80
C CYS A 36 11.42 -7.51 -2.94
N GLU A 37 11.96 -7.38 -4.15
CA GLU A 37 11.49 -8.10 -5.33
C GLU A 37 11.58 -9.63 -5.22
N HIS A 38 12.47 -10.14 -4.34
CA HIS A 38 12.66 -11.56 -4.09
C HIS A 38 11.79 -12.11 -2.95
N ALA A 39 10.99 -11.29 -2.26
CA ALA A 39 10.06 -11.80 -1.27
C ALA A 39 8.92 -12.59 -1.95
N SER A 40 8.66 -13.82 -1.47
CA SER A 40 7.70 -14.74 -2.09
C SER A 40 6.28 -14.18 -2.27
N ASN A 41 5.90 -13.19 -1.45
CA ASN A 41 4.61 -12.50 -1.54
C ASN A 41 4.62 -11.31 -2.51
N ILE A 42 5.76 -10.94 -3.05
CA ILE A 42 6.00 -9.69 -3.78
C ILE A 42 6.26 -9.94 -5.27
N ASN A 43 6.82 -11.08 -5.64
CA ASN A 43 7.04 -11.45 -7.04
C ASN A 43 5.75 -11.57 -7.87
N ASN A 44 4.60 -11.31 -7.26
CA ASN A 44 3.32 -11.35 -7.95
C ASN A 44 3.06 -10.14 -8.85
N TYR A 45 3.76 -9.00 -8.72
CA TYR A 45 3.51 -7.89 -9.65
C TYR A 45 4.00 -8.18 -11.08
N HIS A 46 5.08 -8.99 -11.25
CA HIS A 46 5.53 -9.47 -12.57
C HIS A 46 4.55 -10.46 -13.23
N ARG A 47 3.62 -11.02 -12.46
CA ARG A 47 2.57 -11.91 -12.96
C ARG A 47 1.30 -11.17 -13.39
N TYR A 48 1.24 -9.85 -13.14
CA TYR A 48 0.09 -9.06 -13.52
C TYR A 48 0.27 -8.57 -14.97
N ASP A 49 -0.82 -8.68 -15.71
CA ASP A 49 -0.89 -8.14 -17.07
C ASP A 49 -0.93 -6.61 -17.00
N GLU A 50 0.16 -5.98 -17.47
CA GLU A 50 0.26 -4.54 -17.53
C GLU A 50 -0.86 -3.92 -18.37
N ALA A 51 -1.23 -4.54 -19.51
CA ALA A 51 -2.28 -4.03 -20.38
C ALA A 51 -3.65 -3.97 -19.69
N SER A 52 -3.89 -4.80 -18.70
CA SER A 52 -5.14 -4.80 -17.90
C SER A 52 -5.15 -3.78 -16.76
N PHE A 53 -4.02 -3.13 -16.45
CA PHE A 53 -3.92 -2.18 -15.35
C PHE A 53 -4.61 -0.85 -15.70
N ASN A 54 -5.41 -0.34 -14.78
CA ASN A 54 -5.99 0.99 -14.87
C ASN A 54 -5.96 1.64 -13.49
N PHE A 55 -5.15 2.68 -13.34
CA PHE A 55 -4.90 3.36 -12.07
C PHE A 55 -6.19 3.95 -11.48
N GLU A 56 -6.98 4.65 -12.29
CA GLU A 56 -8.23 5.28 -11.84
C GLU A 56 -9.26 4.26 -11.38
N LYS A 57 -9.44 3.15 -12.12
CA LYS A 57 -10.35 2.06 -11.71
C LYS A 57 -9.89 1.41 -10.42
N MET A 58 -8.57 1.20 -10.28
CA MET A 58 -8.01 0.63 -9.07
C MET A 58 -8.23 1.55 -7.87
N LEU A 59 -7.94 2.84 -7.98
CA LEU A 59 -8.18 3.80 -6.91
C LEU A 59 -9.67 3.87 -6.55
N THR A 60 -10.56 3.94 -7.53
CA THR A 60 -12.01 3.92 -7.28
C THR A 60 -12.43 2.69 -6.48
N ALA A 61 -11.87 1.50 -6.80
CA ALA A 61 -12.15 0.28 -6.04
C ALA A 61 -11.63 0.31 -4.59
N LEU A 62 -10.51 1.00 -4.34
CA LEU A 62 -9.99 1.18 -2.98
C LEU A 62 -10.83 2.18 -2.17
N LEU A 63 -11.33 3.23 -2.82
CA LEU A 63 -12.15 4.29 -2.22
C LEU A 63 -13.60 3.85 -1.97
N THR A 64 -14.07 2.82 -2.69
CA THR A 64 -15.44 2.33 -2.53
C THR A 64 -15.59 1.63 -1.18
N PRO A 65 -16.55 2.06 -0.31
CA PRO A 65 -16.83 1.42 0.94
C PRO A 65 -17.16 -0.07 0.74
N THR A 66 -16.55 -0.96 1.51
CA THR A 66 -17.02 -2.33 1.64
C THR A 66 -18.02 -2.35 2.77
N PHE A 67 -19.29 -2.52 2.44
CA PHE A 67 -20.27 -2.90 3.45
C PHE A 67 -19.90 -4.34 3.86
N ASP A 68 -19.54 -4.54 5.12
CA ASP A 68 -19.32 -5.84 5.71
C ASP A 68 -20.67 -6.55 5.88
N ASN A 69 -21.27 -6.96 4.77
CA ASN A 69 -22.25 -8.01 4.79
C ASN A 69 -21.47 -9.31 4.74
N PRO A 70 -21.47 -10.14 5.80
CA PRO A 70 -20.89 -11.47 5.71
C PRO A 70 -21.58 -12.18 4.55
N PRO A 71 -20.82 -12.80 3.61
CA PRO A 71 -21.45 -13.55 2.54
C PRO A 71 -22.37 -14.60 3.16
N PRO A 72 -23.60 -14.81 2.62
CA PRO A 72 -24.45 -15.87 3.08
C PRO A 72 -23.64 -17.17 3.02
N LYS A 73 -23.67 -17.95 4.13
CA LYS A 73 -23.06 -19.28 4.17
C LYS A 73 -23.84 -20.19 3.24
N GLU A 74 -23.56 -20.16 1.96
CA GLU A 74 -23.98 -21.21 1.05
C GLU A 74 -23.15 -22.45 1.34
N SER A 75 -23.83 -23.49 1.82
CA SER A 75 -23.33 -24.83 1.92
C SER A 75 -22.94 -25.34 0.52
N GLN A 76 -21.64 -25.35 0.24
CA GLN A 76 -21.11 -25.88 -1.03
C GLN A 76 -21.22 -27.42 -1.02
N PRO A 77 -21.79 -28.04 -2.07
CA PRO A 77 -21.54 -29.43 -2.34
C PRO A 77 -20.11 -29.63 -2.83
N ASN A 78 -19.39 -30.59 -2.21
CA ASN A 78 -18.06 -31.01 -2.65
C ASN A 78 -18.09 -31.48 -4.11
N ILE A 79 -17.52 -30.69 -5.00
CA ILE A 79 -17.17 -31.15 -6.34
C ILE A 79 -15.65 -31.05 -6.47
N THR A 80 -15.00 -32.19 -6.35
CA THR A 80 -13.62 -32.41 -6.76
C THR A 80 -13.52 -32.34 -8.29
N SER A 81 -13.19 -31.20 -8.84
CA SER A 81 -12.70 -31.10 -10.22
C SER A 81 -11.33 -30.45 -10.22
N LYS A 82 -10.31 -31.27 -10.51
CA LYS A 82 -8.98 -30.78 -10.90
C LYS A 82 -9.14 -30.04 -12.23
N SER A 83 -9.37 -28.73 -12.18
CA SER A 83 -9.23 -27.89 -13.35
C SER A 83 -7.78 -27.41 -13.43
N ASN A 84 -7.10 -27.68 -14.53
CA ASN A 84 -5.88 -27.03 -14.93
C ASN A 84 -6.14 -25.52 -14.97
N GLN A 85 -5.81 -24.82 -13.87
CA GLN A 85 -5.82 -23.36 -13.88
C GLN A 85 -4.62 -22.88 -14.71
N THR A 86 -4.87 -22.59 -15.97
CA THR A 86 -4.11 -21.59 -16.69
C THR A 86 -4.21 -20.31 -15.85
N SER A 87 -3.12 -19.91 -15.21
CA SER A 87 -3.03 -18.69 -14.41
C SER A 87 -3.25 -17.50 -15.33
N SER A 88 -4.50 -17.05 -15.48
CA SER A 88 -4.78 -15.77 -16.12
C SER A 88 -4.14 -14.68 -15.26
N SER A 89 -3.14 -14.01 -15.82
CA SER A 89 -2.52 -12.84 -15.20
C SER A 89 -3.61 -11.79 -14.97
N GLY A 90 -3.89 -11.48 -13.70
CA GLY A 90 -4.88 -10.49 -13.32
C GLY A 90 -4.30 -9.08 -13.23
N SER A 91 -5.13 -8.06 -13.15
CA SER A 91 -4.70 -6.68 -12.88
C SER A 91 -4.30 -6.49 -11.40
N ILE A 92 -3.40 -5.51 -11.13
CA ILE A 92 -3.07 -5.07 -9.76
C ILE A 92 -4.33 -4.51 -9.10
N LYS A 93 -4.70 -5.07 -7.93
CA LYS A 93 -5.96 -4.73 -7.24
C LYS A 93 -5.78 -4.23 -5.81
N THR A 94 -4.57 -4.28 -5.25
CA THR A 94 -4.33 -3.90 -3.86
C THR A 94 -3.34 -2.74 -3.74
N LEU A 95 -3.53 -1.90 -2.72
CA LEU A 95 -2.65 -0.77 -2.44
C LEU A 95 -1.20 -1.21 -2.22
N ARG A 96 -1.00 -2.35 -1.55
CA ARG A 96 0.35 -2.91 -1.32
C ARG A 96 1.06 -3.27 -2.63
N LEU A 97 0.38 -3.94 -3.55
CA LEU A 97 0.98 -4.32 -4.85
C LEU A 97 1.29 -3.08 -5.71
N LEU A 98 0.42 -2.07 -5.70
CA LEU A 98 0.70 -0.81 -6.38
C LEU A 98 1.92 -0.10 -5.78
N TYR A 99 2.00 -0.03 -4.45
CA TYR A 99 3.14 0.57 -3.77
C TYR A 99 4.44 -0.12 -4.15
N ILE A 100 4.48 -1.45 -4.11
CA ILE A 100 5.64 -2.27 -4.51
C ILE A 100 6.02 -1.99 -5.97
N LEU A 101 5.05 -2.00 -6.89
CA LEU A 101 5.29 -1.64 -8.30
C LEU A 101 5.99 -0.28 -8.41
N CYS A 102 5.45 0.74 -7.72
CA CYS A 102 6.00 2.09 -7.79
C CYS A 102 7.40 2.20 -7.15
N LYS A 103 7.70 1.41 -6.11
CA LYS A 103 9.02 1.43 -5.44
C LYS A 103 10.09 0.73 -6.28
N ASN A 104 9.72 -0.29 -7.05
CA ASN A 104 10.64 -1.07 -7.88
C ASN A 104 10.86 -0.47 -9.29
N LYS A 105 10.21 0.64 -9.62
CA LYS A 105 10.38 1.35 -10.90
C LYS A 105 10.93 2.77 -10.70
N GLN A 106 11.54 3.31 -11.76
CA GLN A 106 11.96 4.71 -11.76
C GLN A 106 10.74 5.63 -11.83
N ILE A 107 10.83 6.83 -11.25
CA ILE A 107 9.68 7.77 -11.20
C ILE A 107 9.22 8.26 -12.57
N ASN A 108 10.08 8.21 -13.59
CA ASN A 108 9.75 8.58 -14.97
C ASN A 108 9.29 7.40 -15.83
N ASP A 109 9.35 6.16 -15.29
CA ASP A 109 8.85 5.00 -16.01
C ASP A 109 7.33 5.07 -16.15
N GLU A 110 6.82 4.40 -17.18
CA GLU A 110 5.41 4.22 -17.40
C GLU A 110 4.97 2.78 -17.06
N TYR A 111 3.73 2.65 -16.63
CA TYR A 111 3.04 1.39 -16.47
C TYR A 111 1.62 1.54 -17.00
N ASN A 112 1.36 0.92 -18.14
CA ASN A 112 0.14 1.08 -18.93
C ASN A 112 -0.29 2.55 -19.09
N GLY A 113 0.62 3.40 -19.59
CA GLY A 113 0.37 4.82 -19.84
C GLY A 113 0.32 5.71 -18.58
N ASN A 114 0.56 5.15 -17.40
CA ASN A 114 0.62 5.91 -16.16
C ASN A 114 2.07 6.12 -15.70
N ILE A 115 2.49 7.35 -15.54
CA ILE A 115 3.84 7.68 -15.02
C ILE A 115 3.91 7.33 -13.54
N ILE A 116 4.89 6.50 -13.16
CA ILE A 116 5.08 6.01 -11.79
C ILE A 116 5.10 7.16 -10.76
N GLY A 117 5.88 8.20 -11.04
CA GLY A 117 6.00 9.35 -10.14
C GLY A 117 4.73 10.20 -9.98
N ARG A 118 3.73 10.02 -10.86
CA ARG A 118 2.41 10.65 -10.72
C ARG A 118 1.42 9.77 -9.95
N MET A 119 1.63 8.46 -9.94
CA MET A 119 0.79 7.54 -9.17
C MET A 119 1.13 7.55 -7.68
N LEU A 120 2.44 7.65 -7.34
CA LEU A 120 2.93 7.62 -5.95
C LEU A 120 3.68 8.91 -5.63
N LEU A 121 3.18 9.65 -4.63
CA LEU A 121 3.90 10.72 -3.99
C LEU A 121 4.79 10.16 -2.87
N ASP A 122 6.08 10.28 -3.06
CA ASP A 122 7.13 10.00 -2.08
C ASP A 122 8.24 11.06 -2.17
N ASN A 123 9.34 10.90 -1.45
CA ASN A 123 10.46 11.85 -1.48
C ASN A 123 11.12 11.98 -2.86
N ARG A 124 11.02 10.95 -3.74
CA ARG A 124 11.58 10.96 -5.09
C ARG A 124 10.72 11.78 -6.06
N SER A 125 9.40 11.60 -5.99
CA SER A 125 8.43 12.18 -6.92
C SER A 125 7.98 13.57 -6.53
N GLN A 126 7.99 13.92 -5.23
CA GLN A 126 7.53 15.21 -4.71
C GLN A 126 8.21 16.41 -5.40
N PRO A 127 9.54 16.48 -5.53
CA PRO A 127 10.21 17.65 -6.10
C PRO A 127 10.01 17.79 -7.62
N ILE A 128 9.46 16.78 -8.29
CA ILE A 128 9.30 16.78 -9.74
C ILE A 128 7.83 16.94 -10.12
N PHE A 129 6.95 16.07 -9.63
CA PHE A 129 5.55 15.97 -10.05
C PHE A 129 4.58 16.74 -9.14
N PHE A 130 4.96 17.02 -7.90
CA PHE A 130 4.06 17.60 -6.89
C PHE A 130 4.54 18.96 -6.32
N LYS A 131 5.35 19.71 -7.07
CA LYS A 131 5.85 21.04 -6.65
C LYS A 131 4.76 22.05 -6.28
N LYS A 132 3.60 21.95 -6.92
CA LYS A 132 2.46 22.85 -6.75
C LYS A 132 1.42 22.36 -5.76
N GLY A 133 1.66 21.19 -5.15
CA GLY A 133 0.73 20.55 -4.23
C GLY A 133 0.21 19.20 -4.74
N VAL A 134 -0.72 18.62 -3.97
CA VAL A 134 -1.29 17.29 -4.21
C VAL A 134 -2.78 17.41 -4.44
N PHE A 135 -3.24 17.04 -5.62
CA PHE A 135 -4.64 17.18 -6.04
C PHE A 135 -5.10 15.95 -6.83
N GLY A 136 -6.38 15.58 -6.65
CA GLY A 136 -6.99 14.45 -7.35
C GLY A 136 -6.52 13.10 -6.80
N ASN A 137 -6.56 12.11 -7.64
CA ASN A 137 -6.32 10.70 -7.30
C ASN A 137 -4.82 10.40 -7.23
N VAL A 138 -4.28 10.25 -6.01
CA VAL A 138 -2.86 9.99 -5.76
C VAL A 138 -2.71 9.04 -4.57
N VAL A 139 -1.73 8.15 -4.66
CA VAL A 139 -1.22 7.39 -3.52
C VAL A 139 -0.09 8.17 -2.88
N ILE A 140 -0.07 8.29 -1.56
CA ILE A 140 1.01 8.96 -0.83
C ILE A 140 1.73 8.02 0.12
N GLU A 141 3.05 8.17 0.22
CA GLU A 141 3.89 7.58 1.26
C GLU A 141 4.19 8.66 2.31
N CYS A 142 3.83 8.44 3.55
CA CYS A 142 3.95 9.43 4.61
C CYS A 142 4.19 8.78 5.97
N ILE A 143 4.40 9.61 7.00
CA ILE A 143 4.54 9.17 8.38
C ILE A 143 3.45 9.76 9.25
N SER A 144 3.01 9.00 10.25
CA SER A 144 2.02 9.46 11.23
C SER A 144 2.61 10.56 12.12
N TRP A 145 1.78 11.53 12.49
CA TRP A 145 2.22 12.66 13.31
C TRP A 145 1.35 12.89 14.55
N LYS A 146 0.05 13.09 14.37
CA LYS A 146 -0.87 13.33 15.50
C LYS A 146 -2.30 12.90 15.16
N TYR A 147 -3.12 12.74 16.20
CA TYR A 147 -4.58 12.61 16.13
C TYR A 147 -5.29 13.90 16.51
N ASP A 148 -6.46 14.08 15.95
CA ASP A 148 -7.50 14.99 16.45
C ASP A 148 -8.75 14.15 16.73
N GLU A 149 -8.94 13.80 18.01
CA GLU A 149 -10.07 12.96 18.44
C GLU A 149 -11.42 13.66 18.28
N ALA A 150 -11.46 15.00 18.49
CA ALA A 150 -12.69 15.76 18.43
C ALA A 150 -13.25 15.83 17.01
N ASN A 151 -12.38 15.90 16.02
CA ASN A 151 -12.75 16.01 14.61
C ASN A 151 -12.65 14.69 13.85
N HIS A 152 -12.26 13.59 14.51
CA HIS A 152 -11.93 12.31 13.87
C HIS A 152 -10.95 12.49 12.70
N GLU A 153 -9.83 13.18 12.96
CA GLU A 153 -8.78 13.41 11.96
C GLU A 153 -7.48 12.73 12.37
N ILE A 154 -6.76 12.20 11.38
CA ILE A 154 -5.39 11.71 11.52
C ILE A 154 -4.48 12.60 10.67
N TRP A 155 -3.49 13.19 11.29
CA TRP A 155 -2.54 14.11 10.68
C TRP A 155 -1.24 13.38 10.38
N LEU A 156 -0.77 13.53 9.17
CA LEU A 156 0.40 12.87 8.62
C LEU A 156 1.32 13.91 7.96
N ARG A 157 2.58 13.51 7.71
CA ARG A 157 3.54 14.38 7.02
C ARG A 157 4.45 13.57 6.11
N LEU A 158 5.02 14.18 5.09
CA LEU A 158 6.16 13.60 4.38
C LEU A 158 7.39 13.55 5.29
N LYS A 159 8.32 12.61 5.04
CA LYS A 159 9.59 12.54 5.80
C LYS A 159 10.37 13.86 5.76
N ASN A 160 10.36 14.58 4.62
CA ASN A 160 11.01 15.89 4.46
C ASN A 160 10.18 17.04 5.03
N GLN A 161 9.04 16.76 5.65
CA GLN A 161 8.12 17.72 6.29
C GLN A 161 7.58 18.83 5.35
N SER A 162 7.72 18.67 4.03
CA SER A 162 7.29 19.68 3.05
C SER A 162 5.76 19.79 2.95
N TYR A 163 5.05 18.69 3.22
CA TYR A 163 3.60 18.60 3.15
C TYR A 163 3.01 17.95 4.39
N THR A 164 1.81 18.43 4.76
CA THR A 164 0.97 17.85 5.80
C THR A 164 -0.29 17.29 5.15
N PHE A 165 -0.69 16.09 5.55
CA PHE A 165 -1.89 15.43 5.05
C PHE A 165 -2.85 15.17 6.20
N ILE A 166 -4.13 15.39 5.95
CA ILE A 166 -5.20 15.21 6.92
C ILE A 166 -6.15 14.14 6.37
N LEU A 167 -6.29 13.06 7.11
CA LEU A 167 -7.30 12.03 6.86
C LEU A 167 -8.53 12.37 7.66
N LYS A 168 -9.66 12.54 6.99
CA LYS A 168 -10.97 12.77 7.60
C LYS A 168 -11.78 11.47 7.59
N PHE A 169 -12.55 11.25 8.63
CA PHE A 169 -13.38 10.07 8.79
C PHE A 169 -14.81 10.49 9.13
N GLU A 170 -15.77 10.04 8.33
CA GLU A 170 -17.19 10.22 8.62
C GLU A 170 -17.70 9.16 9.60
N GLN A 171 -17.06 7.96 9.60
CA GLN A 171 -17.43 6.84 10.44
C GLN A 171 -16.46 6.69 11.61
N THR A 172 -16.95 6.81 12.83
CA THR A 172 -16.16 6.66 14.05
C THR A 172 -15.48 5.28 14.14
N ASN A 173 -16.18 4.22 13.73
CA ASN A 173 -15.61 2.86 13.75
C ASN A 173 -14.41 2.74 12.82
N LEU A 174 -14.48 3.31 11.61
CA LEU A 174 -13.37 3.30 10.66
C LEU A 174 -12.17 4.10 11.21
N TYR A 175 -12.44 5.27 11.80
CA TYR A 175 -11.42 6.07 12.49
C TYR A 175 -10.69 5.24 13.58
N GLN A 176 -11.44 4.59 14.46
CA GLN A 176 -10.86 3.79 15.55
C GLN A 176 -10.06 2.59 15.01
N ASN A 177 -10.56 1.90 13.99
CA ASN A 177 -9.85 0.78 13.36
C ASN A 177 -8.52 1.21 12.75
N ILE A 178 -8.49 2.34 12.04
CA ILE A 178 -7.26 2.87 11.45
C ILE A 178 -6.29 3.37 12.53
N LYS A 179 -6.80 4.01 13.57
CA LYS A 179 -5.98 4.40 14.73
C LYS A 179 -5.31 3.19 15.38
N GLN A 180 -6.05 2.11 15.62
CA GLN A 180 -5.51 0.86 16.16
C GLN A 180 -4.47 0.22 15.22
N LEU A 181 -4.74 0.23 13.90
CA LEU A 181 -3.76 -0.24 12.89
C LEU A 181 -2.44 0.50 13.04
N ILE A 182 -2.47 1.83 13.12
CA ILE A 182 -1.25 2.65 13.25
C ILE A 182 -0.57 2.38 14.59
N GLN A 183 -1.32 2.32 15.69
CA GLN A 183 -0.77 2.04 17.03
C GLN A 183 -0.07 0.68 17.10
N LYS A 184 -0.62 -0.34 16.43
CA LYS A 184 -0.02 -1.69 16.38
C LYS A 184 1.36 -1.69 15.69
N HIS A 185 1.60 -0.78 14.75
CA HIS A 185 2.86 -0.65 14.03
C HIS A 185 3.79 0.41 14.62
N ALA A 186 3.34 1.10 15.66
CA ALA A 186 4.13 2.14 16.30
C ALA A 186 5.27 1.52 17.12
N PRO A 187 6.49 2.09 17.05
CA PRO A 187 7.58 1.72 17.95
C PRO A 187 7.20 1.97 19.41
N ALA A 188 7.55 1.05 20.31
CA ALA A 188 7.22 1.14 21.74
C ALA A 188 7.68 2.45 22.41
N THR A 189 8.73 3.09 21.86
CA THR A 189 9.35 4.31 22.40
C THR A 189 8.71 5.61 21.92
N TYR A 190 8.02 5.62 20.77
CA TYR A 190 7.51 6.85 20.14
C TYR A 190 5.99 6.94 20.07
N GLY A 191 5.28 5.94 20.57
CA GLY A 191 3.83 5.89 20.52
C GLY A 191 3.31 5.92 19.09
N PHE A 192 2.36 6.83 18.79
CA PHE A 192 1.72 6.96 17.49
C PHE A 192 2.61 7.56 16.37
N LYS A 193 3.67 8.28 16.74
CA LYS A 193 4.46 9.06 15.79
C LYS A 193 5.38 8.17 14.93
N ASP A 194 5.65 8.66 13.71
CA ASP A 194 6.65 8.12 12.79
C ASP A 194 6.37 6.71 12.25
N VAL A 195 5.10 6.24 12.32
CA VAL A 195 4.68 5.03 11.61
C VAL A 195 4.59 5.33 10.12
N GLN A 196 5.29 4.56 9.30
CA GLN A 196 5.24 4.71 7.85
C GLN A 196 3.96 4.12 7.29
N LEU A 197 3.26 4.91 6.48
CA LEU A 197 1.95 4.60 5.91
C LEU A 197 1.94 4.85 4.41
N VAL A 198 1.13 4.07 3.70
CA VAL A 198 0.76 4.34 2.31
C VAL A 198 -0.74 4.51 2.25
N ILE A 199 -1.18 5.59 1.59
CA ILE A 199 -2.59 6.01 1.59
C ILE A 199 -3.03 6.32 0.17
N ALA A 200 -4.12 5.70 -0.26
CA ALA A 200 -4.83 6.02 -1.49
C ALA A 200 -5.94 7.03 -1.19
N GLY A 201 -6.01 8.12 -1.95
CA GLY A 201 -7.04 9.13 -1.74
C GLY A 201 -7.25 10.06 -2.91
N THR A 202 -8.40 10.75 -2.90
CA THR A 202 -8.66 11.91 -3.73
C THR A 202 -8.35 13.16 -2.89
N TRP A 203 -7.27 13.83 -3.24
CA TRP A 203 -6.69 14.89 -2.43
C TRP A 203 -7.18 16.27 -2.85
N SER A 204 -7.41 17.11 -1.87
CA SER A 204 -7.75 18.54 -2.04
C SER A 204 -7.02 19.38 -0.99
N LYS A 205 -7.09 20.70 -1.15
CA LYS A 205 -6.45 21.63 -0.21
C LYS A 205 -7.24 21.71 1.10
N TYR A 206 -6.57 21.55 2.22
CA TYR A 206 -7.18 21.66 3.54
C TYR A 206 -7.36 23.12 3.97
N GLN A 207 -8.60 23.58 4.12
CA GLN A 207 -8.94 24.90 4.68
C GLN A 207 -8.09 26.08 4.13
N ASN A 208 -7.72 26.05 2.86
CA ASN A 208 -6.82 27.03 2.25
C ASN A 208 -5.45 27.22 2.94
N LYS A 209 -5.05 26.31 3.83
CA LYS A 209 -3.73 26.33 4.46
C LYS A 209 -2.65 25.92 3.44
N PHE A 210 -1.52 26.66 3.48
CA PHE A 210 -0.38 26.35 2.62
C PHE A 210 0.20 24.97 2.95
N ASN A 211 0.47 24.17 1.92
CA ASN A 211 1.04 22.84 2.01
C ASN A 211 0.27 21.83 2.90
N HIS A 212 -1.03 22.06 3.11
CA HIS A 212 -1.91 21.14 3.81
C HIS A 212 -2.95 20.58 2.83
N PHE A 213 -3.07 19.25 2.81
CA PHE A 213 -3.97 18.54 1.90
C PHE A 213 -4.83 17.55 2.69
N GLU A 214 -6.04 17.33 2.24
CA GLU A 214 -7.00 16.46 2.89
C GLU A 214 -7.60 15.43 1.94
N THR A 215 -8.00 14.31 2.50
CA THR A 215 -8.85 13.31 1.86
C THR A 215 -9.78 12.68 2.87
N THR A 216 -10.94 12.22 2.41
CA THR A 216 -11.87 11.43 3.24
C THR A 216 -11.57 9.95 3.07
N ILE A 217 -11.44 9.24 4.19
CA ILE A 217 -11.25 7.80 4.24
C ILE A 217 -12.61 7.14 4.39
N THR A 218 -12.97 6.34 3.39
CA THR A 218 -14.24 5.65 3.28
C THR A 218 -14.10 4.12 3.40
N SER A 219 -12.86 3.61 3.27
CA SER A 219 -12.55 2.18 3.33
C SER A 219 -11.19 1.93 3.98
N SER A 220 -11.08 0.87 4.77
CA SER A 220 -9.79 0.40 5.32
C SER A 220 -8.79 -0.03 4.25
N LYS A 221 -9.26 -0.35 3.02
CA LYS A 221 -8.40 -0.68 1.88
C LYS A 221 -7.53 0.48 1.38
N GLN A 222 -7.89 1.73 1.75
CA GLN A 222 -7.14 2.93 1.38
C GLN A 222 -5.84 3.11 2.14
N ILE A 223 -5.61 2.36 3.22
CA ILE A 223 -4.47 2.58 4.11
C ILE A 223 -3.76 1.26 4.41
N ILE A 224 -2.44 1.28 4.28
CA ILE A 224 -1.56 0.22 4.79
C ILE A 224 -0.44 0.82 5.62
N ALA A 225 -0.02 0.10 6.68
CA ALA A 225 1.23 0.34 7.40
C ALA A 225 2.35 -0.52 6.77
N ILE A 226 3.57 0.02 6.71
CA ILE A 226 4.74 -0.61 6.10
C ILE A 226 5.97 -0.52 7.01
#